data_f50fffa3e96cb8b84c3e32b052d7f06f
#
_entry.id   f50fffa3e96cb8b84c3e32b052d7f06f
#
_cell.length_a   1.000
_cell.length_b   1.000
_cell.length_c   1.000
_cell.angle_alpha   90.00
_cell.angle_beta   90.00
_cell.angle_gamma   90.00
#
_symmetry.space_group_name_H-M   'P 1'
#
loop_
_entity.id
_entity.type
_entity.pdbx_description
1 polymer ?
#
loop_
_entity_poly.entity_id
_entity_poly.type
_entity_poly.pdbx_seq_one_letter_code
_entity_poly.pdbx_strand_id
1 'polypeptide(L)'
;MGLALPAQPGYLVEENLDELAELARSTGMQVVGRSLQNRSAPDSRTFIGRGKVEEIARAADELRADVVIFDDDLTPNQVKNLESTIPCAVIDRSGLILDLFVRQARTREARTQVELAQLEYQLPRLTRRWTHLSRQVGGIGVRGGEGETQLEADRRMLRTRIKHLKKDLGKIERTRELHRRSRRGTPIIALAGYTNAGKSTLFNRFTRAGALAENRLFATLDSKMRKGSLGGIRTALFSDTVGFIRKLPHHLVASFKSTLEEINEADVVLHVVDRSHPRWREQMEVGEEVLADIGVDMNRVLPVFNKMDLWAGESPPANGTLAVSAHTGAGVEALRAHLAELIGGNGYPDYAEASGSDS
;
A
#
# COMPACT_ATOMS: atom_id res chain seq x y z
N MET A 1 11.66 -13.88 -7.77
CA MET A 1 11.27 -15.07 -8.58
C MET A 1 9.87 -14.87 -9.11
N GLY A 2 9.70 -14.90 -10.44
CA GLY A 2 8.40 -14.77 -11.11
C GLY A 2 7.99 -16.06 -11.81
N LEU A 3 6.68 -16.29 -11.92
CA LEU A 3 6.08 -17.35 -12.72
C LEU A 3 5.28 -16.72 -13.85
N ALA A 4 5.57 -17.09 -15.10
CA ALA A 4 4.80 -16.67 -16.26
C ALA A 4 3.82 -17.77 -16.65
N LEU A 5 2.54 -17.41 -16.74
CA LEU A 5 1.46 -18.28 -17.20
C LEU A 5 1.04 -17.92 -18.63
N PRO A 6 0.50 -18.84 -19.42
CA PRO A 6 0.17 -18.60 -20.84
C PRO A 6 -0.80 -17.43 -21.09
N ALA A 7 -1.66 -17.13 -20.10
CA ALA A 7 -2.62 -16.03 -20.19
C ALA A 7 -1.99 -14.66 -19.87
N GLN A 8 -0.75 -14.62 -19.38
CA GLN A 8 -0.08 -13.38 -19.01
C GLN A 8 0.90 -12.96 -20.09
N PRO A 9 0.82 -11.74 -20.61
CA PRO A 9 1.85 -11.22 -21.51
C PRO A 9 3.22 -11.27 -20.84
N GLY A 10 4.26 -11.74 -21.52
CA GLY A 10 5.61 -11.91 -20.96
C GLY A 10 6.19 -10.62 -20.39
N TYR A 11 5.92 -9.50 -21.03
CA TYR A 11 6.33 -8.18 -20.57
C TYR A 11 5.74 -7.81 -19.20
N LEU A 12 4.51 -8.26 -18.90
CA LEU A 12 3.86 -7.98 -17.61
C LEU A 12 4.58 -8.67 -16.45
N VAL A 13 5.10 -9.87 -16.71
CA VAL A 13 5.82 -10.64 -15.68
C VAL A 13 7.18 -10.04 -15.38
N GLU A 14 7.88 -9.53 -16.41
CA GLU A 14 9.15 -8.81 -16.22
C GLU A 14 8.96 -7.53 -15.40
N GLU A 15 7.92 -6.75 -15.69
CA GLU A 15 7.60 -5.56 -14.89
C GLU A 15 7.21 -5.87 -13.45
N ASN A 16 6.43 -6.94 -13.25
CA ASN A 16 6.11 -7.36 -11.89
C ASN A 16 7.39 -7.69 -11.11
N LEU A 17 8.40 -8.27 -11.79
CA LEU A 17 9.72 -8.50 -11.19
C LEU A 17 10.52 -7.21 -10.97
N ASP A 18 10.38 -6.22 -11.86
CA ASP A 18 10.97 -4.89 -11.67
C ASP A 18 10.37 -4.20 -10.45
N GLU A 19 9.05 -4.19 -10.35
CA GLU A 19 8.33 -3.64 -9.20
C GLU A 19 8.68 -4.38 -7.90
N LEU A 20 8.76 -5.73 -7.93
CA LEU A 20 9.20 -6.53 -6.79
C LEU A 20 10.64 -6.17 -6.37
N ALA A 21 11.53 -5.92 -7.33
CA ALA A 21 12.89 -5.50 -7.04
C ALA A 21 12.94 -4.09 -6.41
N GLU A 22 12.08 -3.18 -6.82
CA GLU A 22 11.95 -1.85 -6.19
C GLU A 22 11.38 -1.94 -4.78
N LEU A 23 10.40 -2.83 -4.56
CA LEU A 23 9.88 -3.12 -3.21
C LEU A 23 11.01 -3.62 -2.30
N ALA A 24 11.80 -4.59 -2.78
CA ALA A 24 12.94 -5.12 -2.01
C ALA A 24 13.97 -4.03 -1.68
N ARG A 25 14.32 -3.19 -2.65
CA ARG A 25 15.22 -2.04 -2.40
C ARG A 25 14.64 -1.05 -1.40
N SER A 26 13.32 -0.82 -1.43
CA SER A 26 12.63 0.07 -0.49
C SER A 26 12.67 -0.44 0.96
N THR A 27 12.86 -1.75 1.16
CA THR A 27 13.15 -2.34 2.49
C THR A 27 14.64 -2.34 2.86
N GLY A 28 15.51 -1.79 2.00
CA GLY A 28 16.97 -1.77 2.20
C GLY A 28 17.68 -3.07 1.79
N MET A 29 16.99 -3.97 1.09
CA MET A 29 17.60 -5.20 0.55
C MET A 29 18.36 -4.90 -0.73
N GLN A 30 19.44 -5.64 -0.96
CA GLN A 30 20.17 -5.66 -2.23
C GLN A 30 19.64 -6.80 -3.10
N VAL A 31 19.20 -6.48 -4.31
CA VAL A 31 18.77 -7.49 -5.29
C VAL A 31 20.00 -8.05 -6.00
N VAL A 32 20.34 -9.31 -5.72
CA VAL A 32 21.53 -9.98 -6.25
C VAL A 32 21.24 -10.86 -7.48
N GLY A 33 19.97 -11.18 -7.74
CA GLY A 33 19.57 -12.00 -8.89
C GLY A 33 18.07 -11.95 -9.16
N ARG A 34 17.68 -12.33 -10.36
CA ARG A 34 16.28 -12.49 -10.79
C ARG A 34 16.12 -13.81 -11.50
N SER A 35 14.98 -14.44 -11.35
CA SER A 35 14.68 -15.70 -12.01
C SER A 35 13.24 -15.72 -12.46
N LEU A 36 12.98 -16.30 -13.63
CA LEU A 36 11.67 -16.45 -14.22
C LEU A 36 11.49 -17.91 -14.67
N GLN A 37 10.28 -18.42 -14.57
CA GLN A 37 9.90 -19.71 -15.14
C GLN A 37 8.57 -19.56 -15.91
N ASN A 38 8.50 -20.14 -17.10
CA ASN A 38 7.26 -20.30 -17.87
C ASN A 38 6.65 -21.65 -17.54
N ARG A 39 5.36 -21.68 -17.21
CA ARG A 39 4.60 -22.93 -16.95
C ARG A 39 3.15 -22.75 -17.39
N SER A 40 2.48 -23.89 -17.67
CA SER A 40 1.04 -23.91 -17.96
C SER A 40 0.18 -23.67 -16.69
N ALA A 41 0.68 -24.06 -15.52
CA ALA A 41 0.02 -23.85 -14.23
C ALA A 41 1.06 -23.85 -13.10
N PRO A 42 0.76 -23.18 -11.96
CA PRO A 42 1.58 -23.28 -10.76
C PRO A 42 1.66 -24.72 -10.25
N ASP A 43 2.81 -25.10 -9.71
CA ASP A 43 2.97 -26.37 -9.04
C ASP A 43 2.29 -26.34 -7.67
N SER A 44 1.48 -27.35 -7.37
CA SER A 44 0.73 -27.40 -6.10
C SER A 44 1.63 -27.52 -4.88
N ARG A 45 2.82 -28.12 -5.03
CA ARG A 45 3.73 -28.41 -3.93
C ARG A 45 4.77 -27.33 -3.70
N THR A 46 5.32 -26.74 -4.77
CA THR A 46 6.45 -25.80 -4.72
C THR A 46 6.22 -24.51 -5.52
N PHE A 47 5.01 -24.30 -6.07
CA PHE A 47 4.64 -23.19 -6.94
C PHE A 47 5.37 -23.21 -8.30
N ILE A 48 6.66 -23.49 -8.31
CA ILE A 48 7.53 -23.65 -9.49
C ILE A 48 7.96 -25.11 -9.66
N GLY A 49 8.46 -25.47 -10.84
CA GLY A 49 8.91 -26.83 -11.11
C GLY A 49 10.15 -27.21 -10.30
N ARG A 50 10.29 -28.52 -9.98
CA ARG A 50 11.40 -29.06 -9.15
C ARG A 50 12.79 -28.64 -9.66
N GLY A 51 13.07 -28.78 -10.96
CA GLY A 51 14.37 -28.38 -11.54
C GLY A 51 14.65 -26.89 -11.33
N LYS A 52 13.62 -26.03 -11.35
CA LYS A 52 13.76 -24.58 -11.08
C LYS A 52 14.02 -24.32 -9.59
N VAL A 53 13.44 -25.10 -8.69
CA VAL A 53 13.77 -25.04 -7.24
C VAL A 53 15.25 -25.36 -7.02
N GLU A 54 15.76 -26.40 -7.66
CA GLU A 54 17.18 -26.80 -7.56
C GLU A 54 18.14 -25.76 -8.17
N GLU A 55 17.74 -25.12 -9.29
CA GLU A 55 18.48 -24.01 -9.90
C GLU A 55 18.55 -22.80 -8.96
N ILE A 56 17.40 -22.41 -8.37
CA ILE A 56 17.34 -21.28 -7.43
C ILE A 56 18.13 -21.60 -6.16
N ALA A 57 18.08 -22.84 -5.65
CA ALA A 57 18.85 -23.23 -4.48
C ALA A 57 20.37 -23.07 -4.71
N ARG A 58 20.87 -23.50 -5.88
CA ARG A 58 22.27 -23.32 -6.25
C ARG A 58 22.65 -21.85 -6.41
N ALA A 59 21.84 -21.08 -7.13
CA ALA A 59 22.08 -19.65 -7.30
C ALA A 59 22.05 -18.89 -5.96
N ALA A 60 21.14 -19.25 -5.05
CA ALA A 60 21.06 -18.64 -3.73
C ALA A 60 22.30 -18.91 -2.88
N ASP A 61 22.86 -20.13 -2.97
CA ASP A 61 24.08 -20.50 -2.27
C ASP A 61 25.31 -19.79 -2.88
N GLU A 62 25.47 -19.79 -4.21
CA GLU A 62 26.54 -19.12 -4.93
C GLU A 62 26.58 -17.60 -4.68
N LEU A 63 25.39 -16.96 -4.70
CA LEU A 63 25.23 -15.53 -4.48
C LEU A 63 25.15 -15.16 -2.99
N ARG A 64 25.19 -16.12 -2.09
CA ARG A 64 24.99 -15.94 -0.63
C ARG A 64 23.76 -15.13 -0.31
N ALA A 65 22.64 -15.46 -0.97
CA ALA A 65 21.39 -14.75 -0.76
C ALA A 65 20.79 -15.10 0.62
N ASP A 66 20.36 -14.07 1.35
CA ASP A 66 19.70 -14.25 2.65
C ASP A 66 18.24 -14.65 2.47
N VAL A 67 17.62 -14.29 1.34
CA VAL A 67 16.19 -14.51 1.08
C VAL A 67 15.90 -14.69 -0.41
N VAL A 68 14.97 -15.57 -0.73
CA VAL A 68 14.33 -15.68 -2.05
C VAL A 68 12.91 -15.16 -1.97
N ILE A 69 12.57 -14.20 -2.82
CA ILE A 69 11.27 -13.53 -2.85
C ILE A 69 10.49 -13.98 -4.07
N PHE A 70 9.26 -14.46 -3.86
CA PHE A 70 8.32 -14.82 -4.92
C PHE A 70 7.37 -13.66 -5.19
N ASP A 71 7.05 -13.42 -6.47
CA ASP A 71 6.16 -12.34 -6.90
C ASP A 71 4.67 -12.65 -6.66
N ASP A 72 4.33 -13.90 -6.47
CA ASP A 72 2.98 -14.36 -6.19
C ASP A 72 2.88 -14.92 -4.78
N ASP A 73 1.66 -14.89 -4.22
CA ASP A 73 1.40 -15.43 -2.89
C ASP A 73 1.65 -16.94 -2.84
N LEU A 74 2.34 -17.38 -1.80
CA LEU A 74 2.63 -18.78 -1.55
C LEU A 74 1.73 -19.32 -0.43
N THR A 75 1.25 -20.53 -0.60
CA THR A 75 0.62 -21.26 0.51
C THR A 75 1.66 -21.64 1.57
N PRO A 76 1.27 -21.80 2.85
CA PRO A 76 2.18 -22.23 3.91
C PRO A 76 2.92 -23.53 3.59
N ASN A 77 2.27 -24.48 2.90
CA ASN A 77 2.88 -25.74 2.48
C ASN A 77 3.94 -25.54 1.38
N GLN A 78 3.68 -24.62 0.43
CA GLN A 78 4.66 -24.27 -0.60
C GLN A 78 5.90 -23.64 0.01
N VAL A 79 5.76 -22.68 0.92
CA VAL A 79 6.88 -22.08 1.65
C VAL A 79 7.71 -23.17 2.36
N LYS A 80 7.05 -24.04 3.13
CA LYS A 80 7.72 -25.15 3.83
C LYS A 80 8.50 -26.06 2.88
N ASN A 81 7.90 -26.41 1.73
CA ASN A 81 8.53 -27.29 0.75
C ASN A 81 9.71 -26.61 0.05
N LEU A 82 9.59 -25.32 -0.28
CA LEU A 82 10.68 -24.54 -0.86
C LEU A 82 11.85 -24.40 0.11
N GLU A 83 11.61 -24.06 1.36
CA GLU A 83 12.62 -23.95 2.42
C GLU A 83 13.30 -25.28 2.76
N SER A 84 12.70 -26.41 2.40
CA SER A 84 13.36 -27.71 2.56
C SER A 84 14.51 -27.93 1.56
N THR A 85 14.51 -27.20 0.44
CA THR A 85 15.49 -27.33 -0.64
C THR A 85 16.35 -26.08 -0.79
N ILE A 86 15.73 -24.89 -0.68
CA ILE A 86 16.45 -23.61 -0.77
C ILE A 86 17.14 -23.32 0.58
N PRO A 87 18.43 -23.00 0.61
CA PRO A 87 19.21 -22.90 1.86
C PRO A 87 18.93 -21.62 2.67
N CYS A 88 18.16 -20.67 2.14
CA CYS A 88 17.82 -19.41 2.78
C CYS A 88 16.31 -19.26 3.02
N ALA A 89 15.90 -18.15 3.62
CA ALA A 89 14.49 -17.85 3.85
C ALA A 89 13.71 -17.69 2.54
N VAL A 90 12.45 -18.10 2.53
CA VAL A 90 11.53 -17.92 1.40
C VAL A 90 10.34 -17.06 1.84
N ILE A 91 10.15 -15.95 1.17
CA ILE A 91 8.98 -15.08 1.37
C ILE A 91 8.27 -14.83 0.05
N ASP A 92 7.01 -14.44 0.14
CA ASP A 92 6.24 -14.00 -1.02
C ASP A 92 6.10 -12.46 -1.04
N ARG A 93 5.43 -11.95 -2.08
CA ARG A 93 5.17 -10.52 -2.23
C ARG A 93 4.44 -9.93 -1.02
N SER A 94 3.49 -10.66 -0.47
CA SER A 94 2.75 -10.25 0.74
C SER A 94 3.67 -10.07 1.94
N GLY A 95 4.59 -11.00 2.16
CA GLY A 95 5.59 -10.92 3.23
C GLY A 95 6.51 -9.70 3.07
N LEU A 96 6.97 -9.44 1.83
CA LEU A 96 7.81 -8.27 1.54
C LEU A 96 7.08 -6.94 1.77
N ILE A 97 5.82 -6.83 1.34
CA ILE A 97 4.99 -5.63 1.58
C ILE A 97 4.79 -5.41 3.08
N LEU A 98 4.53 -6.48 3.85
CA LEU A 98 4.40 -6.39 5.30
C LEU A 98 5.69 -5.89 5.96
N ASP A 99 6.86 -6.38 5.55
CA ASP A 99 8.15 -5.91 6.07
C ASP A 99 8.38 -4.42 5.77
N LEU A 100 7.96 -3.97 4.58
CA LEU A 100 8.02 -2.55 4.23
C LEU A 100 7.10 -1.71 5.13
N PHE A 101 5.88 -2.19 5.38
CA PHE A 101 4.93 -1.50 6.24
C PHE A 101 5.37 -1.43 7.70
N VAL A 102 6.00 -2.49 8.24
CA VAL A 102 6.60 -2.46 9.59
C VAL A 102 7.60 -1.33 9.74
N ARG A 103 8.42 -1.09 8.72
CA ARG A 103 9.43 -0.02 8.73
C ARG A 103 8.84 1.37 8.61
N GLN A 104 7.68 1.50 7.96
CA GLN A 104 7.05 2.81 7.67
C GLN A 104 5.98 3.22 8.67
N ALA A 105 5.38 2.30 9.41
CA ALA A 105 4.35 2.58 10.41
C ALA A 105 4.89 3.47 11.53
N ARG A 106 4.40 4.72 11.61
CA ARG A 106 4.84 5.71 12.61
C ARG A 106 3.79 5.90 13.70
N THR A 107 2.51 5.93 13.34
CA THR A 107 1.43 6.11 14.32
C THR A 107 1.16 4.81 15.08
N ARG A 108 0.56 4.96 16.26
CA ARG A 108 0.13 3.80 17.08
C ARG A 108 -0.86 2.93 16.31
N GLU A 109 -1.76 3.56 15.56
CA GLU A 109 -2.76 2.86 14.76
C GLU A 109 -2.12 2.03 13.66
N ALA A 110 -1.32 2.64 12.77
CA ALA A 110 -0.64 1.92 11.69
C ALA A 110 0.24 0.79 12.24
N ARG A 111 0.98 1.01 13.33
CA ARG A 111 1.75 -0.05 13.98
C ARG A 111 0.86 -1.22 14.44
N THR A 112 -0.30 -0.91 15.02
CA THR A 112 -1.24 -1.95 15.47
C THR A 112 -1.82 -2.73 14.30
N GLN A 113 -2.16 -2.04 13.20
CA GLN A 113 -2.67 -2.66 11.97
C GLN A 113 -1.62 -3.55 11.30
N VAL A 114 -0.41 -3.02 11.15
CA VAL A 114 0.71 -3.77 10.54
C VAL A 114 1.08 -4.98 11.38
N GLU A 115 1.16 -4.84 12.71
CA GLU A 115 1.42 -5.96 13.63
C GLU A 115 0.32 -7.04 13.50
N LEU A 116 -0.94 -6.63 13.45
CA LEU A 116 -2.05 -7.56 13.24
C LEU A 116 -1.91 -8.32 11.92
N ALA A 117 -1.70 -7.60 10.80
CA ALA A 117 -1.54 -8.20 9.49
C ALA A 117 -0.34 -9.17 9.44
N GLN A 118 0.79 -8.78 10.04
CA GLN A 118 1.99 -9.61 10.13
C GLN A 118 1.74 -10.89 10.91
N LEU A 119 1.04 -10.82 12.05
CA LEU A 119 0.72 -12.01 12.85
C LEU A 119 -0.29 -12.92 12.14
N GLU A 120 -1.28 -12.36 11.43
CA GLU A 120 -2.22 -13.15 10.64
C GLU A 120 -1.54 -13.84 9.45
N TYR A 121 -0.57 -13.19 8.81
CA TYR A 121 0.27 -13.77 7.77
C TYR A 121 1.18 -14.89 8.32
N GLN A 122 1.78 -14.70 9.48
CA GLN A 122 2.73 -15.63 10.10
C GLN A 122 2.05 -16.86 10.72
N LEU A 123 0.86 -16.68 11.32
CA LEU A 123 0.18 -17.75 12.08
C LEU A 123 0.01 -19.08 11.30
N PRO A 124 -0.45 -19.09 10.03
CA PRO A 124 -0.53 -20.33 9.26
C PRO A 124 0.83 -20.85 8.78
N ARG A 125 1.85 -19.98 8.72
CA ARG A 125 3.22 -20.29 8.26
C ARG A 125 4.16 -20.73 9.37
N LEU A 126 3.72 -20.74 10.63
CA LEU A 126 4.52 -21.17 11.77
C LEU A 126 4.97 -22.62 11.59
N THR A 127 6.27 -22.78 11.37
CA THR A 127 6.99 -24.05 11.35
C THR A 127 8.11 -24.01 12.39
N ARG A 128 8.71 -25.15 12.72
CA ARG A 128 9.84 -25.21 13.68
C ARG A 128 11.04 -24.31 13.31
N ARG A 129 11.20 -23.96 12.04
CA ARG A 129 12.28 -23.05 11.55
C ARG A 129 12.00 -21.57 11.80
N TRP A 130 10.73 -21.16 11.84
CA TRP A 130 10.32 -19.76 12.00
C TRP A 130 10.40 -19.24 13.44
N THR A 131 10.71 -20.07 14.41
CA THR A 131 10.89 -19.64 15.81
C THR A 131 12.07 -18.69 16.03
N HIS A 132 12.98 -18.56 15.07
CA HIS A 132 14.12 -17.64 15.18
C HIS A 132 13.78 -16.19 14.80
N LEU A 133 12.81 -15.96 13.89
CA LEU A 133 12.35 -14.61 13.51
C LEU A 133 11.45 -13.98 14.58
N SER A 134 10.67 -14.78 15.30
CA SER A 134 9.82 -14.30 16.40
C SER A 134 10.62 -13.73 17.58
N ARG A 135 11.90 -14.03 17.71
CA ARG A 135 12.79 -13.45 18.71
C ARG A 135 13.14 -11.98 18.44
N GLN A 136 13.00 -11.47 17.22
CA GLN A 136 13.22 -10.06 16.90
C GLN A 136 12.03 -9.17 17.27
N VAL A 137 10.83 -9.72 17.44
CA VAL A 137 9.59 -8.98 17.79
C VAL A 137 9.30 -9.00 19.30
N GLY A 138 10.29 -9.19 20.14
CA GLY A 138 10.15 -9.11 21.62
C GLY A 138 10.02 -10.49 22.26
N GLY A 139 11.15 -11.07 22.56
CA GLY A 139 11.25 -12.39 23.19
C GLY A 139 10.57 -12.44 24.55
N ILE A 140 9.51 -13.24 24.65
CA ILE A 140 9.04 -13.79 25.91
C ILE A 140 9.07 -15.30 25.75
N GLY A 141 10.17 -15.91 26.18
CA GLY A 141 10.27 -17.35 26.32
C GLY A 141 9.34 -17.82 27.44
N VAL A 142 8.16 -18.32 27.10
CA VAL A 142 7.30 -19.02 28.06
C VAL A 142 7.70 -20.50 28.07
N ARG A 143 8.11 -21.02 29.23
CA ARG A 143 8.24 -22.45 29.46
C ARG A 143 6.85 -23.08 29.34
N GLY A 144 6.63 -23.90 28.28
CA GLY A 144 5.42 -24.69 28.13
C GLY A 144 5.26 -25.66 29.32
N GLY A 145 4.02 -25.83 29.76
CA GLY A 145 3.69 -26.87 30.72
C GLY A 145 3.87 -28.28 30.13
N GLU A 146 3.99 -29.27 30.97
CA GLU A 146 4.08 -30.70 30.57
C GLU A 146 2.88 -31.05 29.66
N GLY A 147 3.16 -31.38 28.38
CA GLY A 147 2.17 -31.88 27.42
C GLY A 147 1.91 -31.03 26.18
N GLU A 148 2.30 -29.74 26.12
CA GLU A 148 2.13 -28.88 24.95
C GLU A 148 3.44 -28.73 24.17
N THR A 149 3.41 -28.93 22.84
CA THR A 149 4.59 -28.64 22.01
C THR A 149 4.89 -27.15 21.98
N GLN A 150 6.18 -26.77 21.88
CA GLN A 150 6.59 -25.36 21.75
C GLN A 150 5.81 -24.64 20.64
N LEU A 151 5.53 -25.34 19.53
CA LEU A 151 4.78 -24.79 18.39
C LEU A 151 3.32 -24.46 18.73
N GLU A 152 2.68 -25.28 19.58
CA GLU A 152 1.29 -25.06 20.02
C GLU A 152 1.22 -23.88 20.99
N ALA A 153 2.18 -23.77 21.90
CA ALA A 153 2.30 -22.64 22.80
C ALA A 153 2.51 -21.32 22.02
N ASP A 154 3.40 -21.31 21.01
CA ASP A 154 3.64 -20.16 20.14
C ASP A 154 2.36 -19.79 19.37
N ARG A 155 1.65 -20.74 18.78
CA ARG A 155 0.37 -20.50 18.10
C ARG A 155 -0.69 -19.90 19.04
N ARG A 156 -0.77 -20.38 20.27
CA ARG A 156 -1.69 -19.87 21.27
C ARG A 156 -1.38 -18.42 21.63
N MET A 157 -0.08 -18.11 21.85
CA MET A 157 0.36 -16.74 22.11
C MET A 157 0.01 -15.79 20.96
N LEU A 158 0.28 -16.17 19.72
CA LEU A 158 -0.06 -15.36 18.55
C LEU A 158 -1.56 -15.12 18.42
N ARG A 159 -2.41 -16.15 18.60
CA ARG A 159 -3.86 -16.00 18.59
C ARG A 159 -4.35 -15.03 19.67
N THR A 160 -3.77 -15.11 20.86
CA THR A 160 -4.09 -14.20 21.97
C THR A 160 -3.68 -12.77 21.61
N ARG A 161 -2.50 -12.59 21.04
CA ARG A 161 -2.02 -11.25 20.60
C ARG A 161 -2.91 -10.68 19.50
N ILE A 162 -3.28 -11.46 18.48
CA ILE A 162 -4.24 -11.08 17.43
C ILE A 162 -5.56 -10.60 18.05
N LYS A 163 -6.12 -11.33 19.02
CA LYS A 163 -7.37 -10.93 19.68
C LYS A 163 -7.23 -9.58 20.40
N HIS A 164 -6.10 -9.33 21.06
CA HIS A 164 -5.84 -8.06 21.74
C HIS A 164 -5.72 -6.90 20.75
N LEU A 165 -4.96 -7.10 19.65
CA LEU A 165 -4.81 -6.07 18.61
C LEU A 165 -6.14 -5.71 17.95
N LYS A 166 -6.99 -6.70 17.63
CA LYS A 166 -8.35 -6.46 17.10
C LYS A 166 -9.21 -5.62 18.06
N LYS A 167 -9.11 -5.90 19.37
CA LYS A 167 -9.82 -5.12 20.39
C LYS A 167 -9.30 -3.68 20.46
N ASP A 168 -7.99 -3.48 20.33
CA ASP A 168 -7.40 -2.14 20.39
C ASP A 168 -7.73 -1.33 19.14
N LEU A 169 -7.72 -1.94 17.95
CA LEU A 169 -8.20 -1.30 16.70
C LEU A 169 -9.67 -0.87 16.82
N GLY A 170 -10.54 -1.70 17.36
CA GLY A 170 -11.94 -1.32 17.58
C GLY A 170 -12.13 -0.13 18.53
N LYS A 171 -11.20 0.11 19.48
CA LYS A 171 -11.21 1.34 20.29
C LYS A 171 -10.78 2.56 19.47
N ILE A 172 -9.76 2.41 18.64
CA ILE A 172 -9.24 3.48 17.78
C ILE A 172 -10.34 3.92 16.79
N GLU A 173 -11.04 2.97 16.17
CA GLU A 173 -12.17 3.24 15.26
C GLU A 173 -13.26 4.07 15.93
N ARG A 174 -13.67 3.72 17.15
CA ARG A 174 -14.68 4.48 17.90
C ARG A 174 -14.24 5.92 18.16
N THR A 175 -12.96 6.12 18.51
CA THR A 175 -12.40 7.45 18.72
C THR A 175 -12.38 8.26 17.42
N ARG A 176 -12.04 7.63 16.29
CA ARG A 176 -12.10 8.26 14.96
C ARG A 176 -13.53 8.68 14.61
N GLU A 177 -14.51 7.83 14.85
CA GLU A 177 -15.91 8.15 14.59
C GLU A 177 -16.38 9.39 15.36
N LEU A 178 -15.96 9.56 16.61
CA LEU A 178 -16.23 10.77 17.39
C LEU A 178 -15.57 12.01 16.77
N HIS A 179 -14.31 11.91 16.35
CA HIS A 179 -13.62 13.01 15.67
C HIS A 179 -14.22 13.34 14.29
N ARG A 180 -14.79 12.36 13.58
CA ARG A 180 -15.51 12.58 12.32
C ARG A 180 -16.72 13.49 12.52
N ARG A 181 -17.52 13.21 13.57
CA ARG A 181 -18.73 14.01 13.87
C ARG A 181 -18.40 15.49 14.14
N SER A 182 -17.21 15.80 14.65
CA SER A 182 -16.75 17.19 14.88
C SER A 182 -16.28 17.93 13.63
N ARG A 183 -16.08 17.23 12.50
CA ARG A 183 -15.61 17.81 11.22
C ARG A 183 -16.73 18.13 10.24
N ARG A 184 -17.99 18.01 10.65
CA ARG A 184 -19.15 18.31 9.80
C ARG A 184 -19.07 19.74 9.26
N GLY A 185 -19.18 19.85 7.94
CA GLY A 185 -19.18 21.14 7.24
C GLY A 185 -17.86 21.53 6.58
N THR A 186 -16.75 20.79 6.77
CA THR A 186 -15.52 21.03 6.01
C THR A 186 -15.36 19.94 4.94
N PRO A 187 -15.31 20.30 3.66
CA PRO A 187 -15.17 19.32 2.59
C PRO A 187 -13.84 18.56 2.69
N ILE A 188 -13.89 17.28 2.39
CA ILE A 188 -12.73 16.36 2.44
C ILE A 188 -12.36 15.94 1.03
N ILE A 189 -11.11 16.11 0.67
CA ILE A 189 -10.52 15.69 -0.61
C ILE A 189 -9.45 14.65 -0.33
N ALA A 190 -9.66 13.41 -0.76
CA ALA A 190 -8.68 12.34 -0.63
C ALA A 190 -7.83 12.22 -1.90
N LEU A 191 -6.52 12.01 -1.73
CA LEU A 191 -5.62 11.70 -2.83
C LEU A 191 -5.38 10.19 -2.84
N ALA A 192 -5.83 9.52 -3.89
CA ALA A 192 -5.67 8.09 -4.12
C ALA A 192 -4.87 7.87 -5.41
N GLY A 193 -4.38 6.65 -5.64
CA GLY A 193 -3.69 6.28 -6.86
C GLY A 193 -2.45 5.42 -6.61
N TYR A 194 -1.77 5.04 -7.67
CA TYR A 194 -0.65 4.11 -7.62
C TYR A 194 0.51 4.62 -6.76
N THR A 195 1.35 3.71 -6.24
CA THR A 195 2.57 4.10 -5.53
C THR A 195 3.45 4.95 -6.44
N ASN A 196 4.11 5.95 -5.86
CA ASN A 196 4.99 6.88 -6.60
C ASN A 196 4.29 7.74 -7.69
N ALA A 197 2.96 7.80 -7.76
CA ALA A 197 2.25 8.69 -8.69
C ALA A 197 2.37 10.19 -8.33
N GLY A 198 2.93 10.52 -7.16
CA GLY A 198 3.15 11.90 -6.72
C GLY A 198 2.06 12.45 -5.81
N LYS A 199 1.24 11.60 -5.17
CA LYS A 199 0.18 11.99 -4.22
C LYS A 199 0.69 12.90 -3.10
N SER A 200 1.72 12.48 -2.38
CA SER A 200 2.29 13.25 -1.26
C SER A 200 2.92 14.57 -1.72
N THR A 201 3.47 14.63 -2.94
CA THR A 201 3.97 15.87 -3.54
C THR A 201 2.83 16.83 -3.82
N LEU A 202 1.75 16.32 -4.42
CA LEU A 202 0.55 17.12 -4.71
C LEU A 202 -0.14 17.57 -3.42
N PHE A 203 -0.25 16.70 -2.41
CA PHE A 203 -0.74 17.03 -1.08
C PHE A 203 0.04 18.20 -0.44
N ASN A 204 1.38 18.17 -0.53
CA ASN A 204 2.21 19.27 -0.02
C ASN A 204 1.95 20.60 -0.74
N ARG A 205 1.67 20.56 -2.04
CA ARG A 205 1.31 21.76 -2.82
C ARG A 205 -0.02 22.36 -2.35
N PHE A 206 -1.02 21.54 -2.03
CA PHE A 206 -2.31 22.03 -1.54
C PHE A 206 -2.23 22.57 -0.11
N THR A 207 -1.46 21.88 0.77
CA THR A 207 -1.49 22.14 2.21
C THR A 207 -0.32 22.99 2.71
N ARG A 208 0.64 23.35 1.82
CA ARG A 208 1.90 24.00 2.19
C ARG A 208 2.66 23.25 3.30
N ALA A 209 2.39 21.98 3.44
CA ALA A 209 3.08 21.13 4.39
C ALA A 209 4.43 20.74 3.78
N GLY A 210 5.54 21.12 4.40
CA GLY A 210 6.88 20.68 4.01
C GLY A 210 7.15 19.21 4.37
N ALA A 211 6.17 18.30 4.17
CA ALA A 211 6.36 16.89 4.42
C ALA A 211 7.30 16.32 3.35
N LEU A 212 8.31 15.56 3.76
CA LEU A 212 9.23 14.87 2.87
C LEU A 212 8.43 13.97 1.92
N ALA A 213 8.43 14.33 0.64
CA ALA A 213 7.98 13.45 -0.43
C ALA A 213 9.21 12.64 -0.86
N GLU A 214 9.25 11.38 -0.50
CA GLU A 214 10.34 10.47 -0.89
C GLU A 214 9.96 9.74 -2.17
N ASN A 215 10.92 9.59 -3.07
CA ASN A 215 10.77 8.80 -4.30
C ASN A 215 10.93 7.29 -3.98
N ARG A 216 10.04 6.77 -3.14
CA ARG A 216 10.01 5.37 -2.69
C ARG A 216 8.60 4.83 -2.74
N LEU A 217 8.49 3.53 -3.03
CA LEU A 217 7.19 2.86 -2.96
C LEU A 217 6.65 2.91 -1.53
N PHE A 218 5.35 3.19 -1.41
CA PHE A 218 4.65 3.33 -0.13
C PHE A 218 5.25 4.39 0.82
N ALA A 219 5.74 5.51 0.32
CA ALA A 219 6.29 6.59 1.14
C ALA A 219 5.30 7.09 2.22
N THR A 220 4.00 6.95 1.99
CA THR A 220 2.93 7.23 2.95
C THR A 220 2.19 5.94 3.28
N LEU A 221 2.24 5.52 4.55
CA LEU A 221 1.44 4.44 5.11
C LEU A 221 0.38 4.99 6.08
N ASP A 222 0.75 5.96 6.88
CA ASP A 222 -0.16 6.69 7.76
C ASP A 222 -0.84 7.80 6.96
N SER A 223 -2.16 7.77 6.86
CA SER A 223 -2.91 8.87 6.25
C SER A 223 -2.64 10.18 6.98
N LYS A 224 -2.41 11.25 6.21
CA LYS A 224 -2.15 12.58 6.74
C LYS A 224 -3.27 13.49 6.28
N MET A 225 -4.02 14.04 7.24
CA MET A 225 -5.07 15.00 6.93
C MET A 225 -4.65 16.41 7.34
N ARG A 226 -4.78 17.39 6.41
CA ARG A 226 -4.43 18.79 6.67
C ARG A 226 -5.38 19.72 5.93
N LYS A 227 -5.59 20.90 6.50
CA LYS A 227 -6.29 21.99 5.80
C LYS A 227 -5.41 22.52 4.66
N GLY A 228 -6.04 22.73 3.50
CA GLY A 228 -5.43 23.36 2.35
C GLY A 228 -6.37 24.39 1.72
N SER A 229 -5.81 25.38 1.04
CA SER A 229 -6.58 26.42 0.35
C SER A 229 -6.99 25.94 -1.04
N LEU A 230 -8.23 26.20 -1.42
CA LEU A 230 -8.77 26.02 -2.78
C LEU A 230 -8.76 27.30 -3.61
N GLY A 231 -8.26 28.40 -3.03
CA GLY A 231 -8.31 29.73 -3.60
C GLY A 231 -9.31 30.63 -2.88
N GLY A 232 -9.00 31.93 -2.76
CA GLY A 232 -9.82 32.84 -1.97
C GLY A 232 -9.94 32.43 -0.51
N ILE A 233 -11.17 32.46 0.02
CA ILE A 233 -11.50 32.07 1.40
C ILE A 233 -11.86 30.59 1.57
N ARG A 234 -11.98 29.84 0.47
CA ARG A 234 -12.40 28.43 0.52
C ARG A 234 -11.25 27.52 0.96
N THR A 235 -11.54 26.66 1.94
CA THR A 235 -10.60 25.67 2.45
C THR A 235 -11.23 24.28 2.44
N ALA A 236 -10.38 23.26 2.24
CA ALA A 236 -10.78 21.86 2.35
C ALA A 236 -9.79 21.08 3.23
N LEU A 237 -10.21 19.93 3.73
CA LEU A 237 -9.31 18.96 4.33
C LEU A 237 -8.78 18.04 3.22
N PHE A 238 -7.49 18.02 3.05
CA PHE A 238 -6.82 17.09 2.14
C PHE A 238 -6.31 15.89 2.92
N SER A 239 -6.52 14.68 2.40
CA SER A 239 -5.98 13.43 2.96
C SER A 239 -5.01 12.80 1.96
N ASP A 240 -3.76 12.58 2.39
CA ASP A 240 -2.76 11.78 1.65
C ASP A 240 -2.88 10.33 2.10
N THR A 241 -3.16 9.43 1.15
CA THR A 241 -3.44 8.02 1.47
C THR A 241 -2.34 7.09 0.99
N VAL A 242 -2.43 5.82 1.42
CA VAL A 242 -1.52 4.75 0.97
C VAL A 242 -1.61 4.58 -0.54
N GLY A 243 -0.46 4.40 -1.20
CA GLY A 243 -0.43 4.13 -2.64
C GLY A 243 -0.90 2.72 -2.98
N PHE A 244 -1.59 2.59 -4.12
CA PHE A 244 -1.95 1.29 -4.67
C PHE A 244 -0.75 0.63 -5.35
N ILE A 245 -0.76 -0.67 -5.43
CA ILE A 245 0.24 -1.49 -6.11
C ILE A 245 -0.44 -2.71 -6.72
N ARG A 246 0.12 -3.26 -7.79
CA ARG A 246 -0.37 -4.52 -8.37
C ARG A 246 -0.27 -5.65 -7.37
N LYS A 247 -1.19 -6.61 -7.47
CA LYS A 247 -1.23 -7.78 -6.60
C LYS A 247 -1.22 -7.41 -5.11
N LEU A 248 -1.93 -6.31 -4.73
CA LEU A 248 -2.11 -5.97 -3.33
C LEU A 248 -2.94 -7.07 -2.67
N PRO A 249 -2.41 -7.79 -1.67
CA PRO A 249 -3.14 -8.92 -1.10
C PRO A 249 -4.42 -8.47 -0.39
N HIS A 250 -5.55 -9.15 -0.63
CA HIS A 250 -6.84 -8.81 -0.03
C HIS A 250 -6.82 -8.77 1.50
N HIS A 251 -6.01 -9.63 2.15
CA HIS A 251 -5.89 -9.60 3.61
C HIS A 251 -5.17 -8.35 4.11
N LEU A 252 -4.28 -7.73 3.30
CA LEU A 252 -3.68 -6.45 3.62
C LEU A 252 -4.67 -5.32 3.42
N VAL A 253 -5.48 -5.33 2.36
CA VAL A 253 -6.57 -4.37 2.15
C VAL A 253 -7.50 -4.37 3.35
N ALA A 254 -7.89 -5.55 3.86
CA ALA A 254 -8.73 -5.67 5.05
C ALA A 254 -8.06 -5.10 6.31
N SER A 255 -6.74 -5.29 6.47
CA SER A 255 -6.00 -4.75 7.62
C SER A 255 -5.84 -3.23 7.58
N PHE A 256 -5.82 -2.63 6.37
CA PHE A 256 -5.75 -1.18 6.15
C PHE A 256 -7.12 -0.54 5.87
N LYS A 257 -8.20 -1.29 6.11
CA LYS A 257 -9.57 -0.82 5.86
C LYS A 257 -9.82 0.57 6.45
N SER A 258 -9.39 0.84 7.68
CA SER A 258 -9.60 2.13 8.32
C SER A 258 -8.86 3.30 7.64
N THR A 259 -7.70 3.04 7.04
CA THR A 259 -6.95 4.04 6.24
C THR A 259 -7.64 4.26 4.89
N LEU A 260 -8.19 3.20 4.31
CA LEU A 260 -8.94 3.25 3.05
C LEU A 260 -10.36 3.81 3.26
N GLU A 261 -10.95 3.68 4.45
CA GLU A 261 -12.24 4.30 4.81
C GLU A 261 -12.20 5.83 4.71
N GLU A 262 -11.04 6.47 4.92
CA GLU A 262 -10.89 7.92 4.69
C GLU A 262 -11.13 8.30 3.23
N ILE A 263 -10.83 7.41 2.27
CA ILE A 263 -11.13 7.62 0.84
C ILE A 263 -12.63 7.56 0.61
N ASN A 264 -13.30 6.59 1.25
CA ASN A 264 -14.76 6.42 1.15
C ASN A 264 -15.54 7.61 1.72
N GLU A 265 -14.99 8.28 2.71
CA GLU A 265 -15.61 9.42 3.37
C GLU A 265 -15.37 10.75 2.67
N ALA A 266 -14.44 10.77 1.71
CA ALA A 266 -14.11 11.99 0.98
C ALA A 266 -15.25 12.44 0.07
N ASP A 267 -15.48 13.73 0.01
CA ASP A 267 -16.45 14.34 -0.90
C ASP A 267 -15.95 14.28 -2.35
N VAL A 268 -14.63 14.35 -2.52
CA VAL A 268 -13.94 14.20 -3.82
C VAL A 268 -12.71 13.33 -3.63
N VAL A 269 -12.52 12.38 -4.52
CA VAL A 269 -11.31 11.53 -4.57
C VAL A 269 -10.49 11.90 -5.79
N LEU A 270 -9.30 12.43 -5.58
CA LEU A 270 -8.34 12.70 -6.65
C LEU A 270 -7.58 11.41 -6.97
N HIS A 271 -7.91 10.77 -8.08
CA HIS A 271 -7.15 9.62 -8.58
C HIS A 271 -5.92 10.13 -9.32
N VAL A 272 -4.78 10.18 -8.61
CA VAL A 272 -3.51 10.72 -9.13
C VAL A 272 -2.83 9.65 -9.97
N VAL A 273 -2.63 9.93 -11.26
CA VAL A 273 -2.05 9.03 -12.26
C VAL A 273 -0.71 9.59 -12.73
N ASP A 274 0.34 8.78 -12.71
CA ASP A 274 1.65 9.13 -13.27
C ASP A 274 1.61 9.06 -14.81
N ARG A 275 1.42 10.21 -15.46
CA ARG A 275 1.29 10.26 -16.93
C ARG A 275 2.61 9.97 -17.64
N SER A 276 3.75 10.13 -16.97
CA SER A 276 5.06 9.86 -17.56
C SER A 276 5.38 8.37 -17.63
N HIS A 277 4.66 7.53 -16.85
CA HIS A 277 4.88 6.10 -16.85
C HIS A 277 4.36 5.46 -18.16
N PRO A 278 5.13 4.59 -18.85
CA PRO A 278 4.69 3.97 -20.11
C PRO A 278 3.34 3.27 -20.03
N ARG A 279 3.01 2.72 -18.84
CA ARG A 279 1.77 1.98 -18.58
C ARG A 279 0.85 2.67 -17.58
N TRP A 280 0.74 3.96 -17.71
CA TRP A 280 -0.15 4.73 -16.86
C TRP A 280 -1.62 4.27 -16.92
N ARG A 281 -2.08 3.74 -18.09
CA ARG A 281 -3.44 3.21 -18.22
C ARG A 281 -3.69 2.00 -17.33
N GLU A 282 -2.78 1.03 -17.37
CA GLU A 282 -2.88 -0.17 -16.51
C GLU A 282 -2.78 0.18 -15.02
N GLN A 283 -1.92 1.14 -14.66
CA GLN A 283 -1.85 1.62 -13.27
C GLN A 283 -3.13 2.35 -12.86
N MET A 284 -3.77 3.06 -13.78
CA MET A 284 -5.04 3.72 -13.56
C MET A 284 -6.15 2.69 -13.36
N GLU A 285 -6.24 1.69 -14.23
CA GLU A 285 -7.20 0.58 -14.11
C GLU A 285 -7.08 -0.15 -12.76
N VAL A 286 -5.86 -0.51 -12.35
CA VAL A 286 -5.61 -1.12 -11.03
C VAL A 286 -6.09 -0.20 -9.89
N GLY A 287 -5.87 1.12 -10.03
CA GLY A 287 -6.36 2.09 -9.06
C GLY A 287 -7.88 2.16 -8.99
N GLU A 288 -8.56 2.12 -10.13
CA GLU A 288 -10.01 2.12 -10.23
C GLU A 288 -10.62 0.83 -9.67
N GLU A 289 -10.03 -0.33 -9.95
CA GLU A 289 -10.42 -1.61 -9.35
C GLU A 289 -10.34 -1.57 -7.82
N VAL A 290 -9.22 -1.09 -7.27
CA VAL A 290 -9.07 -0.98 -5.81
C VAL A 290 -10.09 -0.01 -5.22
N LEU A 291 -10.35 1.14 -5.85
CA LEU A 291 -11.35 2.11 -5.40
C LEU A 291 -12.76 1.50 -5.41
N ALA A 292 -13.10 0.74 -6.44
CA ALA A 292 -14.37 0.02 -6.55
C ALA A 292 -14.50 -1.08 -5.46
N ASP A 293 -13.43 -1.86 -5.24
CA ASP A 293 -13.40 -2.94 -4.24
C ASP A 293 -13.61 -2.44 -2.81
N ILE A 294 -13.10 -1.24 -2.49
CA ILE A 294 -13.34 -0.60 -1.18
C ILE A 294 -14.68 0.14 -1.10
N GLY A 295 -15.47 0.14 -2.19
CA GLY A 295 -16.83 0.70 -2.23
C GLY A 295 -16.90 2.21 -2.44
N VAL A 296 -15.89 2.83 -3.05
CA VAL A 296 -15.92 4.26 -3.42
C VAL A 296 -16.95 4.49 -4.53
N ASP A 297 -17.79 5.50 -4.36
CA ASP A 297 -18.65 5.98 -5.44
C ASP A 297 -17.80 6.62 -6.54
N MET A 298 -17.70 5.95 -7.69
CA MET A 298 -16.88 6.38 -8.82
C MET A 298 -17.28 7.75 -9.39
N ASN A 299 -18.50 8.24 -9.13
CA ASN A 299 -18.90 9.60 -9.52
C ASN A 299 -18.17 10.69 -8.73
N ARG A 300 -17.57 10.35 -7.59
CA ARG A 300 -16.72 11.25 -6.79
C ARG A 300 -15.24 11.16 -7.13
N VAL A 301 -14.86 10.24 -8.02
CA VAL A 301 -13.47 10.02 -8.41
C VAL A 301 -13.11 10.93 -9.60
N LEU A 302 -12.13 11.78 -9.39
CA LEU A 302 -11.62 12.71 -10.39
C LEU A 302 -10.21 12.32 -10.81
N PRO A 303 -9.98 11.84 -12.04
CA PRO A 303 -8.65 11.51 -12.51
C PRO A 303 -7.80 12.77 -12.70
N VAL A 304 -6.59 12.76 -12.13
CA VAL A 304 -5.60 13.83 -12.22
C VAL A 304 -4.30 13.28 -12.77
N PHE A 305 -3.92 13.69 -13.97
CA PHE A 305 -2.69 13.25 -14.62
C PHE A 305 -1.52 14.09 -14.13
N ASN A 306 -0.64 13.47 -13.37
CA ASN A 306 0.53 14.11 -12.76
C ASN A 306 1.82 13.80 -13.54
N LYS A 307 2.90 14.46 -13.16
CA LYS A 307 4.24 14.38 -13.75
C LYS A 307 4.29 14.83 -15.23
N MET A 308 3.47 15.82 -15.58
CA MET A 308 3.43 16.37 -16.93
C MET A 308 4.75 16.99 -17.36
N ASP A 309 5.62 17.36 -16.42
CA ASP A 309 6.99 17.84 -16.66
C ASP A 309 7.94 16.75 -17.22
N LEU A 310 7.61 15.48 -17.00
CA LEU A 310 8.36 14.32 -17.50
C LEU A 310 7.72 13.67 -18.73
N TRP A 311 6.53 14.14 -19.13
CA TRP A 311 5.81 13.55 -20.24
C TRP A 311 6.31 14.11 -21.58
N ALA A 312 6.79 13.21 -22.46
CA ALA A 312 7.34 13.58 -23.77
C ALA A 312 6.34 13.47 -24.93
N GLY A 313 5.03 13.29 -24.65
CA GLY A 313 4.00 13.15 -25.70
C GLY A 313 3.60 14.46 -26.35
N GLU A 314 3.13 14.41 -27.58
CA GLU A 314 2.90 15.57 -28.45
C GLU A 314 1.64 16.41 -28.13
N SER A 315 0.70 15.89 -27.35
CA SER A 315 -0.54 16.63 -27.05
C SER A 315 -0.98 16.50 -25.62
N PRO A 316 -1.43 17.59 -24.97
CA PRO A 316 -2.11 17.48 -23.69
C PRO A 316 -3.31 16.54 -23.84
N PRO A 317 -3.71 15.83 -22.78
CA PRO A 317 -4.93 15.03 -22.79
C PRO A 317 -6.11 15.90 -23.23
N ALA A 318 -7.13 15.26 -23.83
CA ALA A 318 -8.32 15.93 -24.39
C ALA A 318 -8.93 16.98 -23.44
N ASN A 319 -9.61 17.99 -24.00
CA ASN A 319 -10.29 19.02 -23.25
C ASN A 319 -11.10 18.47 -22.08
N GLY A 320 -10.89 19.04 -20.88
CA GLY A 320 -11.51 18.60 -19.64
C GLY A 320 -10.63 17.69 -18.78
N THR A 321 -9.46 17.27 -19.24
CA THR A 321 -8.52 16.46 -18.46
C THR A 321 -7.68 17.34 -17.54
N LEU A 322 -7.65 17.00 -16.26
CA LEU A 322 -6.85 17.69 -15.26
C LEU A 322 -5.41 17.18 -15.32
N ALA A 323 -4.53 18.00 -15.87
CA ALA A 323 -3.11 17.68 -16.06
C ALA A 323 -2.25 18.62 -15.20
N VAL A 324 -1.38 18.05 -14.37
CA VAL A 324 -0.56 18.80 -13.42
C VAL A 324 0.88 18.30 -13.38
N SER A 325 1.78 19.14 -12.92
CA SER A 325 3.07 18.73 -12.37
C SER A 325 3.14 19.14 -10.90
N ALA A 326 2.99 18.19 -10.02
CA ALA A 326 3.14 18.44 -8.59
C ALA A 326 4.57 18.91 -8.24
N HIS A 327 5.57 18.57 -9.05
CA HIS A 327 6.97 18.98 -8.87
C HIS A 327 7.16 20.47 -9.23
N THR A 328 6.76 20.88 -10.41
CA THR A 328 6.94 22.28 -10.86
C THR A 328 5.83 23.20 -10.35
N GLY A 329 4.64 22.70 -10.11
CA GLY A 329 3.44 23.46 -9.77
C GLY A 329 2.54 23.78 -10.97
N ALA A 330 2.96 23.41 -12.19
CA ALA A 330 2.16 23.64 -13.39
C ALA A 330 0.79 22.94 -13.29
N GLY A 331 -0.30 23.61 -13.68
CA GLY A 331 -1.66 23.08 -13.65
C GLY A 331 -2.32 22.99 -12.26
N VAL A 332 -1.57 23.16 -11.16
CA VAL A 332 -2.11 23.02 -9.79
C VAL A 332 -3.14 24.09 -9.46
N GLU A 333 -2.97 25.33 -9.92
CA GLU A 333 -3.93 26.39 -9.69
C GLU A 333 -5.24 26.19 -10.47
N ALA A 334 -5.16 25.65 -11.69
CA ALA A 334 -6.36 25.25 -12.45
C ALA A 334 -7.12 24.11 -11.74
N LEU A 335 -6.39 23.13 -11.19
CA LEU A 335 -6.98 22.06 -10.38
C LEU A 335 -7.64 22.61 -9.11
N ARG A 336 -7.03 23.61 -8.43
CA ARG A 336 -7.63 24.29 -7.27
C ARG A 336 -8.96 24.96 -7.62
N ALA A 337 -8.98 25.72 -8.72
CA ALA A 337 -10.19 26.40 -9.18
C ALA A 337 -11.31 25.40 -9.49
N HIS A 338 -10.99 24.33 -10.20
CA HIS A 338 -11.95 23.27 -10.51
C HIS A 338 -12.53 22.61 -9.25
N LEU A 339 -11.69 22.30 -8.26
CA LEU A 339 -12.13 21.75 -6.98
C LEU A 339 -13.00 22.75 -6.19
N ALA A 340 -12.69 24.03 -6.24
CA ALA A 340 -13.50 25.07 -5.60
C ALA A 340 -14.90 25.17 -6.22
N GLU A 341 -15.02 25.00 -7.54
CA GLU A 341 -16.31 24.97 -8.25
C GLU A 341 -17.11 23.73 -7.88
N LEU A 342 -16.50 22.54 -7.92
CA LEU A 342 -17.16 21.28 -7.56
C LEU A 342 -17.73 21.32 -6.12
N ILE A 343 -16.93 21.80 -5.18
CA ILE A 343 -17.32 21.87 -3.77
C ILE A 343 -18.35 22.98 -3.56
N GLY A 344 -18.22 24.12 -4.23
CA GLY A 344 -19.17 25.23 -4.14
C GLY A 344 -20.54 24.91 -4.72
N GLY A 345 -20.61 24.08 -5.76
CA GLY A 345 -21.86 23.58 -6.34
C GLY A 345 -22.62 22.58 -5.47
N ASN A 346 -21.93 21.92 -4.54
CA ASN A 346 -22.51 20.91 -3.64
C ASN A 346 -23.09 21.46 -2.32
N GLY A 347 -23.27 22.77 -2.18
CA GLY A 347 -23.95 23.37 -1.03
C GLY A 347 -23.11 23.49 0.24
N TYR A 348 -21.78 23.44 0.16
CA TYR A 348 -20.91 23.72 1.30
C TYR A 348 -20.89 25.25 1.56
N PRO A 349 -21.16 25.71 2.82
CA PRO A 349 -21.16 27.12 3.14
C PRO A 349 -19.75 27.73 2.98
N ASP A 350 -19.69 28.97 2.45
CA ASP A 350 -18.45 29.76 2.46
C ASP A 350 -18.07 30.05 3.92
N TYR A 351 -16.91 29.62 4.35
CA TYR A 351 -16.42 29.80 5.73
C TYR A 351 -16.23 31.27 6.18
N ALA A 352 -16.44 32.24 5.28
CA ALA A 352 -16.38 33.66 5.62
C ALA A 352 -17.52 34.12 6.55
N GLU A 353 -18.68 33.45 6.55
CA GLU A 353 -19.83 33.85 7.38
C GLU A 353 -19.79 33.29 8.82
N ALA A 354 -18.97 32.24 9.09
CA ALA A 354 -18.92 31.61 10.40
C ALA A 354 -17.98 32.27 11.43
N SER A 355 -17.12 33.20 11.00
CA SER A 355 -16.18 33.92 11.88
C SER A 355 -16.65 35.29 12.34
N GLY A 356 -17.90 35.69 12.00
CA GLY A 356 -18.45 37.00 12.22
C GLY A 356 -19.49 37.13 13.34
N SER A 357 -19.77 36.06 14.13
CA SER A 357 -20.83 36.12 15.13
C SER A 357 -20.37 35.74 16.57
N ASP A 358 -19.18 36.18 16.97
CA ASP A 358 -18.84 36.29 18.38
C ASP A 358 -18.15 37.68 18.61
N SER A 359 -19.00 38.65 18.85
CA SER A 359 -18.65 39.95 19.44
C SER A 359 -19.49 40.18 20.66
#